data_ef4c0d80afee832d652a5a48bd1c656b
#
_entry.id   ef4c0d80afee832d652a5a48bd1c656b
#
_cell.length_a   1.000
_cell.length_b   1.000
_cell.length_c   1.000
_cell.angle_alpha   90.00
_cell.angle_beta   90.00
_cell.angle_gamma   90.00
#
_symmetry.space_group_name_H-M   'P 1'
#
loop_
_entity.id
_entity.type
_entity.pdbx_description
1 polymer ?
#
loop_
_entity_poly.entity_id
_entity_poly.type
_entity_poly.pdbx_seq_one_letter_code
_entity_poly.pdbx_strand_id
1 'polypeptide(L)'
;KPNPHDVDITHEEKLNTALTNLEHFYNKGVAYLTLAHFYENDCAPPVFPWPEYALSHGDWESLLSKWDEDKGLTDIGEAVVEKMFELGMLLDISHCTLKARKRIYEIAEHHHAEECIFASHVGAFEVNRLTYNLQDWELKWLGNHGGVAGIIFMNYWISPVDTQLGLKYIEQTVDHIINVAGSDVPAIGTDFDGFTD
;
A
#
# COMPACT_ATOMS: atom_id res chain seq x y z
N LYS A 1 -33.30 -5.36 12.03
CA LYS A 1 -33.82 -6.12 10.86
C LYS A 1 -32.77 -5.96 9.76
N PRO A 2 -32.34 -7.04 9.10
CA PRO A 2 -31.44 -6.94 7.94
C PRO A 2 -32.08 -6.01 6.90
N ASN A 3 -31.26 -5.22 6.24
CA ASN A 3 -31.70 -4.36 5.14
C ASN A 3 -32.18 -5.28 4.00
N PRO A 4 -33.40 -5.11 3.43
CA PRO A 4 -33.92 -5.98 2.35
C PRO A 4 -33.08 -5.89 1.06
N HIS A 5 -32.03 -5.08 1.02
CA HIS A 5 -31.06 -4.99 -0.08
C HIS A 5 -29.73 -5.71 0.21
N ASP A 6 -29.54 -6.33 1.38
CA ASP A 6 -28.41 -7.21 1.65
C ASP A 6 -28.64 -8.53 0.90
N VAL A 7 -28.30 -8.56 -0.37
CA VAL A 7 -28.18 -9.80 -1.14
C VAL A 7 -26.94 -10.51 -0.62
N ASP A 8 -27.10 -11.72 -0.08
CA ASP A 8 -25.98 -12.60 0.28
C ASP A 8 -25.23 -12.98 -1.00
N ILE A 9 -24.22 -12.18 -1.36
CA ILE A 9 -23.34 -12.44 -2.50
C ILE A 9 -22.37 -13.53 -2.08
N THR A 10 -22.33 -14.62 -2.80
CA THR A 10 -21.41 -15.74 -2.54
C THR A 10 -19.94 -15.32 -2.77
N HIS A 11 -19.01 -16.05 -2.16
CA HIS A 11 -17.58 -15.82 -2.36
C HIS A 11 -17.20 -15.92 -3.85
N GLU A 12 -17.74 -16.90 -4.56
CA GLU A 12 -17.50 -17.09 -6.00
C GLU A 12 -18.02 -15.91 -6.84
N GLU A 13 -19.19 -15.38 -6.51
CA GLU A 13 -19.73 -14.18 -7.17
C GLU A 13 -18.86 -12.94 -6.92
N LYS A 14 -18.36 -12.77 -5.70
CA LYS A 14 -17.43 -11.68 -5.38
C LYS A 14 -16.14 -11.79 -6.19
N LEU A 15 -15.52 -12.97 -6.22
CA LEU A 15 -14.31 -13.25 -6.99
C LEU A 15 -14.52 -12.95 -8.48
N ASN A 16 -15.57 -13.52 -9.08
CA ASN A 16 -15.88 -13.31 -10.49
C ASN A 16 -16.14 -11.83 -10.82
N THR A 17 -16.83 -11.13 -9.91
CA THR A 17 -17.09 -9.69 -10.06
C THR A 17 -15.79 -8.89 -10.00
N ALA A 18 -14.90 -9.19 -9.05
CA ALA A 18 -13.61 -8.50 -8.91
C ALA A 18 -12.76 -8.67 -10.17
N LEU A 19 -12.61 -9.89 -10.68
CA LEU A 19 -11.83 -10.19 -11.88
C LEU A 19 -12.44 -9.54 -13.14
N THR A 20 -13.76 -9.60 -13.30
CA THR A 20 -14.48 -8.97 -14.42
C THR A 20 -14.30 -7.44 -14.39
N ASN A 21 -14.39 -6.81 -13.22
CA ASN A 21 -14.19 -5.39 -13.06
C ASN A 21 -12.74 -4.99 -13.36
N LEU A 22 -11.77 -5.81 -12.93
CA LEU A 22 -10.36 -5.56 -13.23
C LEU A 22 -10.09 -5.56 -14.73
N GLU A 23 -10.58 -6.58 -15.45
CA GLU A 23 -10.47 -6.64 -16.91
C GLU A 23 -11.17 -5.45 -17.60
N HIS A 24 -12.32 -5.03 -17.07
CA HIS A 24 -13.01 -3.85 -17.58
C HIS A 24 -12.15 -2.59 -17.41
N PHE A 25 -11.54 -2.39 -16.24
CA PHE A 25 -10.66 -1.24 -15.98
C PHE A 25 -9.42 -1.28 -16.89
N TYR A 26 -8.78 -2.43 -17.01
CA TYR A 26 -7.66 -2.62 -17.93
C TYR A 26 -8.02 -2.22 -19.36
N ASN A 27 -9.16 -2.72 -19.87
CA ASN A 27 -9.67 -2.39 -21.21
C ASN A 27 -10.04 -0.91 -21.39
N LYS A 28 -10.24 -0.17 -20.29
CA LYS A 28 -10.45 1.29 -20.27
C LYS A 28 -9.14 2.07 -20.18
N GLY A 29 -8.00 1.40 -20.09
CA GLY A 29 -6.69 2.02 -20.02
C GLY A 29 -6.20 2.36 -18.61
N VAL A 30 -6.79 1.76 -17.56
CA VAL A 30 -6.26 1.85 -16.21
C VAL A 30 -4.93 1.11 -16.14
N ALA A 31 -3.86 1.83 -15.81
CA ALA A 31 -2.50 1.31 -15.84
C ALA A 31 -2.09 0.61 -14.53
N TYR A 32 -2.63 1.04 -13.41
CA TYR A 32 -2.29 0.47 -12.11
C TYR A 32 -3.49 0.48 -11.15
N LEU A 33 -3.36 -0.28 -10.07
CA LEU A 33 -4.34 -0.32 -8.99
C LEU A 33 -3.63 -0.31 -7.63
N THR A 34 -4.14 0.50 -6.70
CA THR A 34 -3.79 0.45 -5.27
C THR A 34 -4.77 -0.47 -4.57
N LEU A 35 -4.28 -1.62 -4.04
CA LEU A 35 -5.16 -2.67 -3.50
C LEU A 35 -5.81 -2.32 -2.17
N ALA A 36 -5.09 -1.60 -1.32
CA ALA A 36 -5.55 -1.19 -0.01
C ALA A 36 -5.56 0.32 0.10
N HIS A 37 -6.44 0.87 0.94
CA HIS A 37 -6.47 2.28 1.28
C HIS A 37 -6.81 2.43 2.78
N PHE A 38 -7.74 3.30 3.17
CA PHE A 38 -8.11 3.50 4.58
C PHE A 38 -9.13 2.50 5.12
N TYR A 39 -9.84 1.80 4.27
CA TYR A 39 -10.92 0.92 4.67
C TYR A 39 -10.68 -0.52 4.24
N GLU A 40 -11.11 -1.46 5.10
CA GLU A 40 -11.17 -2.88 4.74
C GLU A 40 -11.93 -3.08 3.43
N ASN A 41 -11.42 -3.94 2.58
CA ASN A 41 -12.05 -4.37 1.34
C ASN A 41 -11.86 -5.89 1.14
N ASP A 42 -12.49 -6.44 0.11
CA ASP A 42 -12.44 -7.88 -0.15
C ASP A 42 -11.08 -8.36 -0.70
N CYS A 43 -10.08 -7.47 -0.96
CA CYS A 43 -8.78 -7.84 -1.53
C CYS A 43 -7.64 -7.81 -0.51
N ALA A 44 -7.46 -6.67 0.17
CA ALA A 44 -6.32 -6.45 1.04
C ALA A 44 -6.69 -5.62 2.27
N PRO A 45 -6.21 -5.99 3.47
CA PRO A 45 -6.35 -5.15 4.65
C PRO A 45 -5.38 -3.97 4.57
N PRO A 46 -5.84 -2.76 4.95
CA PRO A 46 -4.98 -1.60 5.04
C PRO A 46 -4.17 -1.60 6.34
N VAL A 47 -3.01 -0.94 6.30
CA VAL A 47 -2.30 -0.51 7.50
C VAL A 47 -3.05 0.65 8.16
N PHE A 48 -3.04 0.71 9.49
CA PHE A 48 -3.55 1.87 10.20
C PHE A 48 -2.69 3.11 9.87
N PRO A 49 -3.28 4.20 9.34
CA PRO A 49 -2.50 5.26 8.72
C PRO A 49 -1.93 6.29 9.72
N TRP A 50 -2.34 6.26 10.99
CA TRP A 50 -2.01 7.29 11.96
C TRP A 50 -0.91 6.86 12.91
N PRO A 51 0.09 7.71 13.23
CA PRO A 51 1.05 7.42 14.28
C PRO A 51 0.42 7.56 15.67
N GLU A 52 1.01 6.88 16.67
CA GLU A 52 0.50 6.83 18.03
C GLU A 52 0.29 8.23 18.64
N TYR A 53 1.17 9.19 18.35
CA TYR A 53 1.04 10.55 18.87
C TYR A 53 -0.16 11.33 18.30
N ALA A 54 -0.63 11.00 17.09
CA ALA A 54 -1.83 11.59 16.49
C ALA A 54 -3.10 11.06 17.14
N LEU A 55 -3.01 9.95 17.89
CA LEU A 55 -4.15 9.27 18.52
C LEU A 55 -4.56 9.89 19.86
N SER A 56 -3.85 10.89 20.36
CA SER A 56 -4.06 11.45 21.70
C SER A 56 -5.37 12.22 21.90
N HIS A 57 -6.20 12.41 20.88
CA HIS A 57 -7.37 13.27 20.88
C HIS A 57 -8.65 12.61 20.34
N GLY A 58 -9.01 11.41 20.80
CA GLY A 58 -10.27 10.80 20.40
C GLY A 58 -10.49 9.38 20.91
N ASP A 59 -11.63 8.77 20.57
CA ASP A 59 -11.96 7.38 20.90
C ASP A 59 -11.30 6.41 19.88
N TRP A 60 -9.97 6.48 19.81
CA TRP A 60 -9.17 5.75 18.83
C TRP A 60 -9.05 4.26 19.15
N GLU A 61 -9.21 3.84 20.41
CA GLU A 61 -9.12 2.42 20.79
C GLU A 61 -10.17 1.58 20.06
N SER A 62 -11.36 2.11 19.88
CA SER A 62 -12.42 1.43 19.13
C SER A 62 -12.16 1.39 17.62
N LEU A 63 -11.41 2.36 17.10
CA LEU A 63 -10.97 2.39 15.71
C LEU A 63 -9.80 1.42 15.49
N LEU A 64 -8.77 1.49 16.32
CA LEU A 64 -7.59 0.59 16.26
C LEU A 64 -7.99 -0.88 16.29
N SER A 65 -9.02 -1.24 17.07
CA SER A 65 -9.50 -2.62 17.14
C SER A 65 -10.05 -3.17 15.82
N LYS A 66 -10.29 -2.32 14.83
CA LYS A 66 -10.78 -2.69 13.48
C LYS A 66 -9.66 -2.92 12.48
N TRP A 67 -8.42 -2.48 12.80
CA TRP A 67 -7.27 -2.69 11.94
C TRP A 67 -6.46 -3.87 12.46
N ASP A 68 -6.34 -4.89 11.64
CA ASP A 68 -5.54 -6.08 11.93
C ASP A 68 -4.36 -6.14 10.95
N GLU A 69 -3.23 -5.58 11.39
CA GLU A 69 -2.01 -5.53 10.60
C GLU A 69 -1.35 -6.91 10.40
N ASP A 70 -1.80 -7.93 11.11
CA ASP A 70 -1.38 -9.32 10.93
C ASP A 70 -2.15 -10.03 9.80
N LYS A 71 -3.18 -9.40 9.27
CA LYS A 71 -3.87 -9.94 8.08
C LYS A 71 -3.03 -9.74 6.81
N GLY A 72 -3.06 -10.73 5.93
CA GLY A 72 -2.50 -10.69 4.57
C GLY A 72 -3.58 -10.49 3.51
N LEU A 73 -3.21 -10.73 2.24
CA LEU A 73 -4.19 -10.79 1.15
C LEU A 73 -5.28 -11.81 1.45
N THR A 74 -6.48 -11.51 0.97
CA THR A 74 -7.55 -12.52 0.90
C THR A 74 -7.36 -13.39 -0.35
N ASP A 75 -8.13 -14.49 -0.44
CA ASP A 75 -8.12 -15.31 -1.66
C ASP A 75 -8.53 -14.50 -2.91
N ILE A 76 -9.48 -13.57 -2.75
CA ILE A 76 -9.86 -12.63 -3.82
C ILE A 76 -8.70 -11.68 -4.14
N GLY A 77 -8.01 -11.18 -3.13
CA GLY A 77 -6.85 -10.32 -3.29
C GLY A 77 -5.71 -11.01 -4.04
N GLU A 78 -5.40 -12.27 -3.71
CA GLU A 78 -4.39 -13.05 -4.43
C GLU A 78 -4.79 -13.23 -5.90
N ALA A 79 -6.01 -13.62 -6.19
CA ALA A 79 -6.50 -13.78 -7.56
C ALA A 79 -6.48 -12.46 -8.36
N VAL A 80 -6.79 -11.32 -7.71
CA VAL A 80 -6.69 -9.99 -8.34
C VAL A 80 -5.25 -9.65 -8.66
N VAL A 81 -4.30 -9.90 -7.74
CA VAL A 81 -2.86 -9.66 -7.95
C VAL A 81 -2.33 -10.51 -9.11
N GLU A 82 -2.61 -11.82 -9.11
CA GLU A 82 -2.24 -12.72 -10.20
C GLU A 82 -2.77 -12.21 -11.55
N LYS A 83 -4.06 -11.83 -11.58
CA LYS A 83 -4.68 -11.31 -12.80
C LYS A 83 -4.08 -9.98 -13.26
N MET A 84 -3.70 -9.08 -12.33
CA MET A 84 -3.00 -7.84 -12.67
C MET A 84 -1.68 -8.13 -13.38
N PHE A 85 -0.89 -9.07 -12.88
CA PHE A 85 0.38 -9.46 -13.50
C PHE A 85 0.18 -10.14 -14.86
N GLU A 86 -0.82 -11.01 -15.01
CA GLU A 86 -1.19 -11.58 -16.31
C GLU A 86 -1.52 -10.52 -17.35
N LEU A 87 -2.16 -9.42 -16.94
CA LEU A 87 -2.52 -8.29 -17.80
C LEU A 87 -1.38 -7.30 -18.01
N GLY A 88 -0.27 -7.41 -17.29
CA GLY A 88 0.84 -6.44 -17.31
C GLY A 88 0.46 -5.10 -16.66
N MET A 89 -0.47 -5.11 -15.71
CA MET A 89 -0.81 -3.93 -14.92
C MET A 89 0.19 -3.73 -13.80
N LEU A 90 0.46 -2.45 -13.47
CA LEU A 90 1.26 -2.11 -12.30
C LEU A 90 0.43 -2.25 -11.02
N LEU A 91 1.10 -2.64 -9.94
CA LEU A 91 0.51 -2.79 -8.63
C LEU A 91 1.17 -1.85 -7.64
N ASP A 92 0.36 -0.98 -7.02
CA ASP A 92 0.78 -0.09 -5.96
C ASP A 92 0.59 -0.76 -4.60
N ILE A 93 1.68 -0.89 -3.85
CA ILE A 93 1.70 -1.53 -2.52
C ILE A 93 1.48 -0.56 -1.36
N SER A 94 1.32 0.73 -1.63
CA SER A 94 1.00 1.72 -0.60
C SER A 94 -0.24 1.28 0.18
N HIS A 95 -0.32 1.62 1.46
CA HIS A 95 -1.36 1.22 2.41
C HIS A 95 -1.48 -0.29 2.73
N CYS A 96 -0.85 -1.18 1.98
CA CYS A 96 -0.92 -2.61 2.26
C CYS A 96 -0.18 -2.97 3.55
N THR A 97 -0.72 -3.92 4.33
CA THR A 97 -0.01 -4.48 5.49
C THR A 97 1.29 -5.17 5.04
N LEU A 98 2.26 -5.25 5.94
CA LEU A 98 3.52 -5.95 5.64
C LEU A 98 3.30 -7.39 5.17
N LYS A 99 2.30 -8.08 5.76
CA LYS A 99 1.97 -9.46 5.39
C LYS A 99 1.37 -9.54 3.98
N ALA A 100 0.51 -8.58 3.60
CA ALA A 100 0.01 -8.47 2.24
C ALA A 100 1.14 -8.16 1.25
N ARG A 101 2.03 -7.20 1.56
CA ARG A 101 3.18 -6.87 0.72
C ARG A 101 4.10 -8.07 0.49
N LYS A 102 4.43 -8.84 1.54
CA LYS A 102 5.23 -10.08 1.40
C LYS A 102 4.60 -11.05 0.42
N ARG A 103 3.28 -11.24 0.52
CA ARG A 103 2.59 -12.16 -0.39
C ARG A 103 2.57 -11.64 -1.82
N ILE A 104 2.42 -10.32 -2.02
CA ILE A 104 2.49 -9.67 -3.34
C ILE A 104 3.86 -9.93 -4.00
N TYR A 105 4.97 -9.75 -3.26
CA TYR A 105 6.31 -10.03 -3.79
C TYR A 105 6.47 -11.50 -4.19
N GLU A 106 5.99 -12.44 -3.37
CA GLU A 106 6.02 -13.88 -3.71
C GLU A 106 5.24 -14.21 -5.00
N ILE A 107 4.06 -13.60 -5.17
CA ILE A 107 3.25 -13.77 -6.38
C ILE A 107 3.97 -13.15 -7.58
N ALA A 108 4.55 -11.96 -7.44
CA ALA A 108 5.30 -11.31 -8.51
C ALA A 108 6.50 -12.16 -8.98
N GLU A 109 7.29 -12.72 -8.06
CA GLU A 109 8.39 -13.62 -8.36
C GLU A 109 7.90 -14.88 -9.08
N HIS A 110 6.75 -15.41 -8.69
CA HIS A 110 6.16 -16.58 -9.35
C HIS A 110 5.72 -16.30 -10.79
N HIS A 111 5.21 -15.10 -11.05
CA HIS A 111 4.73 -14.65 -12.36
C HIS A 111 5.80 -13.98 -13.22
N HIS A 112 7.04 -13.80 -12.71
CA HIS A 112 8.09 -13.01 -13.37
C HIS A 112 7.61 -11.61 -13.73
N ALA A 113 6.95 -10.94 -12.77
CA ALA A 113 6.33 -9.64 -12.90
C ALA A 113 6.82 -8.65 -11.83
N GLU A 114 8.05 -8.84 -11.36
CA GLU A 114 8.65 -8.06 -10.28
C GLU A 114 8.71 -6.57 -10.61
N GLU A 115 8.94 -6.23 -11.88
CA GLU A 115 8.96 -4.86 -12.39
C GLU A 115 7.59 -4.16 -12.37
N CYS A 116 6.52 -4.90 -12.14
CA CYS A 116 5.17 -4.35 -12.05
C CYS A 116 4.84 -3.76 -10.67
N ILE A 117 5.73 -3.88 -9.69
CA ILE A 117 5.48 -3.40 -8.31
C ILE A 117 6.13 -2.04 -8.08
N PHE A 118 5.36 -1.14 -7.47
CA PHE A 118 5.85 0.15 -6.99
C PHE A 118 5.08 0.59 -5.73
N ALA A 119 5.59 1.60 -5.04
CA ALA A 119 4.86 2.31 -4.00
C ALA A 119 4.63 3.75 -4.45
N SER A 120 3.37 4.17 -4.55
CA SER A 120 3.04 5.52 -5.00
C SER A 120 3.40 6.59 -3.97
N HIS A 121 3.23 6.30 -2.67
CA HIS A 121 3.48 7.23 -1.57
C HIS A 121 3.77 6.46 -0.26
N VAL A 122 5.02 6.49 0.17
CA VAL A 122 5.53 5.81 1.37
C VAL A 122 6.69 6.58 1.98
N GLY A 123 7.14 6.15 3.16
CA GLY A 123 8.41 6.54 3.76
C GLY A 123 9.36 5.34 3.89
N ALA A 124 10.49 5.56 4.57
CA ALA A 124 11.42 4.50 4.96
C ALA A 124 11.24 4.15 6.44
N PHE A 125 11.05 2.87 6.75
CA PHE A 125 10.82 2.38 8.10
C PHE A 125 11.96 2.76 9.07
N GLU A 126 13.21 2.73 8.62
CA GLU A 126 14.34 3.09 9.49
C GLU A 126 14.46 4.60 9.74
N VAL A 127 13.77 5.44 8.97
CA VAL A 127 13.65 6.87 9.25
C VAL A 127 12.50 7.15 10.22
N ASN A 128 11.35 6.53 9.97
CA ASN A 128 10.19 6.56 10.88
C ASN A 128 9.52 5.19 10.93
N ARG A 129 9.58 4.55 12.10
CA ARG A 129 9.18 3.14 12.33
C ARG A 129 7.66 2.96 12.39
N LEU A 130 6.99 3.34 11.32
CA LEU A 130 5.59 3.01 11.07
C LEU A 130 5.51 1.81 10.14
N THR A 131 4.57 0.93 10.39
CA THR A 131 4.29 -0.26 9.56
C THR A 131 3.85 0.10 8.14
N TYR A 132 3.38 1.32 7.96
CA TYR A 132 3.08 1.92 6.67
C TYR A 132 4.32 2.04 5.77
N ASN A 133 5.47 2.38 6.36
CA ASN A 133 6.71 2.63 5.65
C ASN A 133 7.40 1.33 5.23
N LEU A 134 8.15 1.38 4.12
CA LEU A 134 8.87 0.23 3.60
C LEU A 134 10.13 -0.07 4.41
N GLN A 135 10.35 -1.34 4.70
CA GLN A 135 11.57 -1.83 5.33
C GLN A 135 12.73 -1.87 4.33
N ASP A 136 13.97 -1.86 4.81
CA ASP A 136 15.18 -1.87 3.97
C ASP A 136 15.22 -3.02 2.96
N TRP A 137 14.72 -4.21 3.33
CA TRP A 137 14.68 -5.33 2.42
C TRP A 137 13.67 -5.13 1.29
N GLU A 138 12.53 -4.45 1.54
CA GLU A 138 11.54 -4.10 0.52
C GLU A 138 12.11 -3.07 -0.45
N LEU A 139 12.78 -2.03 0.07
CA LEU A 139 13.47 -1.03 -0.75
C LEU A 139 14.54 -1.67 -1.65
N LYS A 140 15.35 -2.58 -1.10
CA LYS A 140 16.33 -3.36 -1.89
C LYS A 140 15.67 -4.23 -2.94
N TRP A 141 14.55 -4.86 -2.58
CA TRP A 141 13.79 -5.68 -3.51
C TRP A 141 13.30 -4.83 -4.69
N LEU A 142 12.69 -3.65 -4.44
CA LEU A 142 12.28 -2.71 -5.48
C LEU A 142 13.48 -2.29 -6.36
N GLY A 143 14.59 -1.91 -5.75
CA GLY A 143 15.79 -1.49 -6.49
C GLY A 143 16.37 -2.59 -7.39
N ASN A 144 16.32 -3.84 -6.96
CA ASN A 144 16.79 -4.98 -7.74
C ASN A 144 15.89 -5.32 -8.95
N HIS A 145 14.63 -4.89 -8.91
CA HIS A 145 13.63 -5.25 -9.92
C HIS A 145 13.08 -4.04 -10.71
N GLY A 146 13.71 -2.87 -10.58
CA GLY A 146 13.31 -1.67 -11.33
C GLY A 146 12.05 -0.97 -10.81
N GLY A 147 11.60 -1.33 -9.60
CA GLY A 147 10.49 -0.66 -8.94
C GLY A 147 10.90 0.69 -8.33
N VAL A 148 9.91 1.53 -8.01
CA VAL A 148 10.12 2.85 -7.40
C VAL A 148 9.34 2.98 -6.11
N ALA A 149 9.83 3.85 -5.21
CA ALA A 149 9.17 4.26 -3.98
C ALA A 149 8.93 5.78 -4.01
N GLY A 150 7.69 6.18 -4.22
CA GLY A 150 7.25 7.56 -4.13
C GLY A 150 7.30 8.03 -2.67
N ILE A 151 8.04 9.09 -2.39
CA ILE A 151 8.18 9.61 -1.02
C ILE A 151 6.98 10.49 -0.73
N ILE A 152 6.24 10.12 0.30
CA ILE A 152 5.11 10.89 0.81
C ILE A 152 5.60 12.16 1.52
N PHE A 153 4.86 13.27 1.36
CA PHE A 153 5.20 14.54 2.00
C PHE A 153 4.32 14.84 3.21
N MET A 154 3.85 13.78 3.86
CA MET A 154 3.02 13.86 5.05
C MET A 154 3.88 13.72 6.31
N ASN A 155 3.87 14.75 7.18
CA ASN A 155 4.74 14.81 8.36
C ASN A 155 4.66 13.55 9.23
N TYR A 156 3.47 13.12 9.60
CA TYR A 156 3.33 12.01 10.54
C TYR A 156 3.72 10.64 9.98
N TRP A 157 3.92 10.50 8.66
CA TRP A 157 4.41 9.25 8.10
C TRP A 157 5.92 9.23 7.91
N ILE A 158 6.55 10.39 7.72
CA ILE A 158 7.99 10.48 7.52
C ILE A 158 8.76 10.97 8.74
N SER A 159 8.10 11.65 9.71
CA SER A 159 8.72 12.18 10.91
C SER A 159 8.38 11.33 12.14
N PRO A 160 9.39 10.90 12.93
CA PRO A 160 9.17 10.13 14.16
C PRO A 160 8.64 11.00 15.32
N VAL A 161 8.50 12.29 15.11
CA VAL A 161 8.03 13.26 16.11
C VAL A 161 7.08 14.26 15.46
N ASP A 162 6.16 14.80 16.25
CA ASP A 162 5.31 15.91 15.81
C ASP A 162 6.15 17.14 15.49
N THR A 163 6.39 17.39 14.20
CA THR A 163 7.16 18.52 13.71
C THR A 163 6.39 19.26 12.63
N GLN A 164 6.49 20.59 12.64
CA GLN A 164 5.77 21.43 11.68
C GLN A 164 6.39 21.44 10.27
N LEU A 165 7.59 20.90 10.07
CA LEU A 165 8.30 20.97 8.79
C LEU A 165 8.98 19.65 8.47
N GLY A 166 8.37 18.90 7.55
CA GLY A 166 8.85 17.59 7.10
C GLY A 166 10.05 17.60 6.17
N LEU A 167 10.52 18.76 5.66
CA LEU A 167 11.58 18.82 4.64
C LEU A 167 12.85 18.05 5.02
N LYS A 168 13.28 18.17 6.28
CA LYS A 168 14.42 17.40 6.79
C LYS A 168 14.21 15.89 6.69
N TYR A 169 13.00 15.42 6.96
CA TYR A 169 12.68 13.99 6.94
C TYR A 169 12.45 13.49 5.52
N ILE A 170 12.01 14.35 4.61
CA ILE A 170 11.98 14.06 3.16
C ILE A 170 13.43 13.81 2.69
N GLU A 171 14.37 14.75 2.98
CA GLU A 171 15.78 14.60 2.66
C GLU A 171 16.36 13.31 3.25
N GLN A 172 16.15 13.06 4.55
CA GLN A 172 16.62 11.84 5.21
C GLN A 172 16.05 10.57 4.59
N THR A 173 14.78 10.58 4.19
CA THR A 173 14.13 9.43 3.53
C THR A 173 14.72 9.20 2.14
N VAL A 174 14.94 10.27 1.35
CA VAL A 174 15.61 10.18 0.04
C VAL A 174 17.00 9.59 0.20
N ASP A 175 17.82 10.17 1.09
CA ASP A 175 19.21 9.74 1.31
C ASP A 175 19.26 8.29 1.78
N HIS A 176 18.35 7.90 2.69
CA HIS A 176 18.27 6.53 3.18
C HIS A 176 17.95 5.55 2.04
N ILE A 177 16.92 5.84 1.22
CA ILE A 177 16.53 4.98 0.11
C ILE A 177 17.66 4.88 -0.92
N ILE A 178 18.32 5.99 -1.27
CA ILE A 178 19.48 5.98 -2.17
C ILE A 178 20.59 5.07 -1.63
N ASN A 179 20.92 5.20 -0.35
CA ASN A 179 21.98 4.40 0.29
C ASN A 179 21.65 2.89 0.35
N VAL A 180 20.37 2.55 0.49
CA VAL A 180 19.90 1.17 0.67
C VAL A 180 19.64 0.47 -0.66
N ALA A 181 19.03 1.18 -1.62
CA ALA A 181 18.43 0.60 -2.81
C ALA A 181 18.90 1.21 -4.14
N GLY A 182 19.62 2.32 -4.10
CA GLY A 182 20.12 3.02 -5.28
C GLY A 182 19.32 4.26 -5.65
N SER A 183 19.92 5.10 -6.51
CA SER A 183 19.39 6.42 -6.88
C SER A 183 18.12 6.38 -7.75
N ASP A 184 17.83 5.25 -8.34
CA ASP A 184 16.70 5.10 -9.28
C ASP A 184 15.40 4.70 -8.56
N VAL A 185 15.47 4.39 -7.25
CA VAL A 185 14.32 3.94 -6.45
C VAL A 185 13.46 5.09 -5.90
N PRO A 186 14.05 6.16 -5.29
CA PRO A 186 13.22 7.22 -4.73
C PRO A 186 12.56 8.07 -5.83
N ALA A 187 11.27 8.31 -5.68
CA ALA A 187 10.47 9.13 -6.56
C ALA A 187 9.64 10.13 -5.74
N ILE A 188 8.98 11.08 -6.39
CA ILE A 188 8.09 12.04 -5.73
C ILE A 188 6.69 11.44 -5.68
N GLY A 189 6.17 11.23 -4.46
CA GLY A 189 4.83 10.71 -4.20
C GLY A 189 4.12 11.51 -3.11
N THR A 190 3.88 12.81 -3.34
CA THR A 190 3.53 13.79 -2.31
C THR A 190 2.25 13.50 -1.55
N ASP A 191 1.27 12.93 -2.23
CA ASP A 191 -0.08 12.71 -1.72
C ASP A 191 -0.77 14.02 -1.23
N PHE A 192 -0.47 15.17 -1.87
CA PHE A 192 -0.97 16.48 -1.41
C PHE A 192 -2.48 16.61 -1.46
N ASP A 193 -3.14 16.00 -2.41
CA ASP A 193 -4.60 16.03 -2.51
C ASP A 193 -5.28 14.86 -1.78
N GLY A 194 -4.50 13.90 -1.26
CA GLY A 194 -4.99 12.77 -0.48
C GLY A 194 -5.47 13.14 0.91
N PHE A 195 -4.96 14.26 1.45
CA PHE A 195 -5.37 14.86 2.70
C PHE A 195 -5.72 16.32 2.48
N THR A 196 -6.99 16.62 2.49
CA THR A 196 -7.49 18.00 2.64
C THR A 196 -7.81 18.24 4.10
N ASP A 197 -7.05 19.09 4.77
CA ASP A 197 -7.44 19.71 6.02
C ASP A 197 -8.61 20.68 5.81
#